data_baa20c4794dee9fc87d70440bb7cd64e
#
_entry.id   baa20c4794dee9fc87d70440bb7cd64e
#
_cell.length_a   1.000
_cell.length_b   1.000
_cell.length_c   1.000
_cell.angle_alpha   90.00
_cell.angle_beta   90.00
_cell.angle_gamma   90.00
#
_symmetry.space_group_name_H-M   'P 1'
#
loop_
_entity.id
_entity.type
_entity.pdbx_description
1 polymer ?
#
loop_
_entity_poly.entity_id
_entity_poly.type
_entity_poly.pdbx_seq_one_letter_code
_entity_poly.pdbx_strand_id
1 'polypeptide(L)'
;MSSSRPVFRSRWLPYLLVAPQLIITVIFFIWPAGEALWYSLQSVDPFGFSSQFVGLDNFVTLFHDSYYLDSFWTTIKFSTFVTVSGLLVSLFFAALVEYIVRGSRFYQTLMLLPYAVAPAVAAVLWIFLFNPGRGLITHFLAEFGYDWNHAQNSGQAMFLVVFASVWKQISYNFLFFYAALQSIPRSLIEAAAIDGAGPIRRFFKIALPLIAPVSFFLLVVNLVYAFF
;
A
#
# COMPACT_ATOMS: atom_id res chain seq x y z
N MET A 1 6.45 -42.94 0.48
CA MET A 1 5.62 -42.17 1.42
C MET A 1 6.46 -41.83 2.64
N SER A 2 7.07 -40.64 2.69
CA SER A 2 7.85 -40.21 3.85
C SER A 2 6.84 -39.69 4.89
N SER A 3 6.68 -40.42 6.00
CA SER A 3 5.91 -39.97 7.14
C SER A 3 6.60 -38.75 7.72
N SER A 4 6.02 -37.59 7.53
CA SER A 4 6.44 -36.33 8.21
C SER A 4 6.32 -36.55 9.70
N ARG A 5 7.44 -36.78 10.40
CA ARG A 5 7.47 -36.85 11.85
C ARG A 5 7.00 -35.50 12.37
N PRO A 6 6.03 -35.44 13.31
CA PRO A 6 5.58 -34.17 13.86
C PRO A 6 6.75 -33.46 14.53
N VAL A 7 6.98 -32.21 14.14
CA VAL A 7 8.09 -31.38 14.67
C VAL A 7 8.03 -31.23 16.19
N PHE A 8 6.80 -31.27 16.74
CA PHE A 8 6.57 -31.19 18.18
C PHE A 8 5.96 -32.48 18.74
N ARG A 9 6.63 -33.10 19.70
CA ARG A 9 6.11 -34.28 20.43
C ARG A 9 4.98 -33.93 21.43
N SER A 10 4.95 -32.69 21.93
CA SER A 10 3.96 -32.23 22.89
C SER A 10 2.86 -31.47 22.18
N ARG A 11 1.58 -31.77 22.50
CA ARG A 11 0.40 -31.06 21.99
C ARG A 11 0.33 -29.61 22.49
N TRP A 12 0.89 -29.32 23.65
CA TRP A 12 0.81 -28.01 24.31
C TRP A 12 1.94 -27.06 23.89
N LEU A 13 3.08 -27.59 23.46
CA LEU A 13 4.26 -26.78 23.12
C LEU A 13 3.99 -25.72 22.02
N PRO A 14 3.28 -26.02 20.91
CA PRO A 14 2.94 -25.00 19.92
C PRO A 14 2.11 -23.84 20.49
N TYR A 15 1.12 -24.15 21.34
CA TYR A 15 0.29 -23.13 21.98
C TYR A 15 1.08 -22.26 22.95
N LEU A 16 1.97 -22.86 23.74
CA LEU A 16 2.84 -22.13 24.65
C LEU A 16 3.81 -21.20 23.91
N LEU A 17 4.32 -21.61 22.76
CA LEU A 17 5.21 -20.79 21.93
C LEU A 17 4.47 -19.61 21.29
N VAL A 18 3.20 -19.77 20.94
CA VAL A 18 2.38 -18.71 20.33
C VAL A 18 1.69 -17.84 21.39
N ALA A 19 1.53 -18.33 22.63
CA ALA A 19 0.82 -17.63 23.70
C ALA A 19 1.30 -16.20 23.95
N PRO A 20 2.60 -15.88 24.03
CA PRO A 20 3.06 -14.50 24.26
C PRO A 20 2.55 -13.54 23.17
N GLN A 21 2.60 -13.96 21.90
CA GLN A 21 2.08 -13.17 20.79
C GLN A 21 0.57 -12.99 20.87
N LEU A 22 -0.16 -14.05 21.16
CA LEU A 22 -1.63 -14.00 21.30
C LEU A 22 -2.05 -13.08 22.45
N ILE A 23 -1.36 -13.16 23.60
CA ILE A 23 -1.65 -12.31 24.76
C ILE A 23 -1.47 -10.84 24.39
N ILE A 24 -0.35 -10.47 23.74
CA ILE A 24 -0.10 -9.12 23.28
C ILE A 24 -1.17 -8.67 22.29
N THR A 25 -1.54 -9.52 21.35
CA THR A 25 -2.57 -9.21 20.34
C THR A 25 -3.94 -8.99 21.02
N VAL A 26 -4.32 -9.82 21.97
CA VAL A 26 -5.59 -9.66 22.69
C VAL A 26 -5.61 -8.38 23.51
N ILE A 27 -4.56 -8.11 24.29
CA ILE A 27 -4.52 -6.95 25.21
C ILE A 27 -4.41 -5.62 24.44
N PHE A 28 -3.60 -5.55 23.41
CA PHE A 28 -3.28 -4.27 22.75
C PHE A 28 -4.07 -4.03 21.47
N PHE A 29 -4.72 -5.04 20.88
CA PHE A 29 -5.47 -4.87 19.65
C PHE A 29 -6.94 -5.26 19.81
N ILE A 30 -7.24 -6.49 20.28
CA ILE A 30 -8.61 -6.98 20.35
C ILE A 30 -9.39 -6.25 21.44
N TRP A 31 -8.82 -6.10 22.62
CA TRP A 31 -9.47 -5.42 23.74
C TRP A 31 -9.80 -3.95 23.43
N PRO A 32 -8.84 -3.10 22.98
CA PRO A 32 -9.15 -1.73 22.60
C PRO A 32 -10.13 -1.63 21.43
N ALA A 33 -10.09 -2.56 20.47
CA ALA A 33 -11.07 -2.60 19.40
C ALA A 33 -12.48 -2.88 19.92
N GLY A 34 -12.61 -3.80 20.88
CA GLY A 34 -13.87 -4.06 21.56
C GLY A 34 -14.40 -2.85 22.35
N GLU A 35 -13.52 -2.16 23.06
CA GLU A 35 -13.87 -0.92 23.75
C GLU A 35 -14.30 0.18 22.78
N ALA A 36 -13.58 0.36 21.66
CA ALA A 36 -13.96 1.34 20.64
C ALA A 36 -15.35 1.05 20.07
N LEU A 37 -15.68 -0.21 19.80
CA LEU A 37 -17.03 -0.62 19.37
C LEU A 37 -18.09 -0.34 20.45
N TRP A 38 -17.77 -0.57 21.72
CA TRP A 38 -18.67 -0.27 22.82
C TRP A 38 -18.90 1.24 22.98
N TYR A 39 -17.83 2.05 22.93
CA TYR A 39 -17.94 3.50 23.00
C TYR A 39 -18.65 4.12 21.79
N SER A 40 -18.56 3.49 20.62
CA SER A 40 -19.28 3.98 19.42
C SER A 40 -20.80 3.97 19.58
N LEU A 41 -21.33 3.15 20.51
CA LEU A 41 -22.75 3.08 20.85
C LEU A 41 -23.14 4.00 22.01
N GLN A 42 -22.21 4.81 22.52
CA GLN A 42 -22.43 5.69 23.64
C GLN A 42 -22.19 7.17 23.25
N SER A 43 -22.95 8.06 23.85
CA SER A 43 -22.63 9.47 23.91
C SER A 43 -21.87 9.73 25.21
N VAL A 44 -20.58 10.10 25.07
CA VAL A 44 -19.68 10.40 26.19
C VAL A 44 -19.55 11.90 26.32
N ASP A 45 -19.74 12.43 27.54
CA ASP A 45 -19.47 13.83 27.83
C ASP A 45 -17.99 14.17 27.51
N PRO A 46 -17.68 15.34 26.89
CA PRO A 46 -16.32 15.76 26.57
C PRO A 46 -15.34 15.72 27.75
N PHE A 47 -15.84 15.83 28.98
CA PHE A 47 -15.05 15.75 30.19
C PHE A 47 -15.03 14.36 30.82
N GLY A 48 -15.75 13.37 30.24
CA GLY A 48 -15.74 11.98 30.69
C GLY A 48 -16.54 11.72 31.97
N PHE A 49 -17.36 12.69 32.47
CA PHE A 49 -18.12 12.53 33.70
C PHE A 49 -19.39 11.71 33.56
N SER A 50 -19.91 11.56 32.36
CA SER A 50 -21.11 10.78 32.08
C SER A 50 -21.04 10.09 30.73
N SER A 51 -21.62 8.90 30.64
CA SER A 51 -21.85 8.20 29.39
C SER A 51 -23.30 7.72 29.34
N GLN A 52 -23.94 7.90 28.18
CA GLN A 52 -25.29 7.44 27.92
C GLN A 52 -25.30 6.50 26.72
N PHE A 53 -25.95 5.38 26.84
CA PHE A 53 -26.14 4.47 25.71
C PHE A 53 -27.15 5.07 24.72
N VAL A 54 -26.69 5.34 23.50
CA VAL A 54 -27.50 5.97 22.43
C VAL A 54 -27.70 5.01 21.23
N GLY A 55 -27.22 3.78 21.32
CA GLY A 55 -27.37 2.81 20.24
C GLY A 55 -26.69 3.27 18.96
N LEU A 56 -27.44 3.39 17.87
CA LEU A 56 -26.91 3.75 16.56
C LEU A 56 -26.98 5.24 16.22
N ASP A 57 -27.39 6.10 17.14
CA ASP A 57 -27.60 7.52 16.87
C ASP A 57 -26.30 8.24 16.40
N ASN A 58 -25.16 7.84 16.96
CA ASN A 58 -23.86 8.36 16.50
C ASN A 58 -23.62 8.04 15.01
N PHE A 59 -23.97 6.85 14.57
CA PHE A 59 -23.82 6.45 13.17
C PHE A 59 -24.82 7.18 12.27
N VAL A 60 -26.06 7.36 12.74
CA VAL A 60 -27.05 8.14 12.00
C VAL A 60 -26.56 9.58 11.80
N THR A 61 -26.07 10.22 12.86
CA THR A 61 -25.51 11.56 12.80
C THR A 61 -24.33 11.62 11.83
N LEU A 62 -23.39 10.66 11.91
CA LEU A 62 -22.21 10.58 11.08
C LEU A 62 -22.56 10.47 9.58
N PHE A 63 -23.53 9.63 9.23
CA PHE A 63 -23.96 9.45 7.83
C PHE A 63 -24.81 10.61 7.29
N HIS A 64 -25.26 11.55 8.14
CA HIS A 64 -25.89 12.80 7.72
C HIS A 64 -24.92 13.98 7.71
N ASP A 65 -23.72 13.82 8.22
CA ASP A 65 -22.69 14.86 8.17
C ASP A 65 -22.01 14.88 6.79
N SER A 66 -22.25 15.96 6.05
CA SER A 66 -21.68 16.17 4.72
C SER A 66 -20.15 16.21 4.75
N TYR A 67 -19.55 16.79 5.80
CA TYR A 67 -18.10 16.87 5.95
C TYR A 67 -17.48 15.47 6.11
N TYR A 68 -18.11 14.62 6.90
CA TYR A 68 -17.69 13.21 7.05
C TYR A 68 -17.77 12.44 5.72
N LEU A 69 -18.88 12.58 5.00
CA LEU A 69 -19.07 11.91 3.72
C LEU A 69 -18.03 12.37 2.67
N ASP A 70 -17.76 13.67 2.60
CA ASP A 70 -16.72 14.22 1.71
C ASP A 70 -15.32 13.72 2.07
N SER A 71 -15.02 13.64 3.37
CA SER A 71 -13.76 13.08 3.87
C SER A 71 -13.64 11.60 3.55
N PHE A 72 -14.72 10.84 3.71
CA PHE A 72 -14.78 9.42 3.36
C PHE A 72 -14.50 9.20 1.86
N TRP A 73 -15.18 9.95 0.98
CA TRP A 73 -14.95 9.85 -0.44
C TRP A 73 -13.54 10.30 -0.87
N THR A 74 -13.00 11.30 -0.21
CA THR A 74 -11.61 11.74 -0.42
C THR A 74 -10.62 10.65 -0.06
N THR A 75 -10.82 9.96 1.06
CA THR A 75 -10.01 8.82 1.49
C THR A 75 -10.11 7.65 0.50
N ILE A 76 -11.30 7.31 0.04
CA ILE A 76 -11.49 6.26 -0.97
C ILE A 76 -10.77 6.61 -2.28
N LYS A 77 -10.90 7.82 -2.77
CA LYS A 77 -10.19 8.28 -3.97
C LYS A 77 -8.68 8.19 -3.80
N PHE A 78 -8.17 8.74 -2.69
CA PHE A 78 -6.74 8.71 -2.35
C PHE A 78 -6.21 7.27 -2.30
N SER A 79 -6.84 6.40 -1.50
CA SER A 79 -6.42 5.00 -1.34
C SER A 79 -6.46 4.23 -2.64
N THR A 80 -7.48 4.45 -3.47
CA THR A 80 -7.59 3.82 -4.79
C THR A 80 -6.47 4.28 -5.71
N PHE A 81 -6.23 5.60 -5.81
CA PHE A 81 -5.17 6.12 -6.68
C PHE A 81 -3.78 5.66 -6.23
N VAL A 82 -3.47 5.70 -4.93
CA VAL A 82 -2.17 5.25 -4.41
C VAL A 82 -1.98 3.75 -4.66
N THR A 83 -2.98 2.94 -4.32
CA THR A 83 -2.88 1.48 -4.45
C THR A 83 -2.76 1.06 -5.91
N VAL A 84 -3.67 1.51 -6.76
CA VAL A 84 -3.70 1.10 -8.17
C VAL A 84 -2.46 1.58 -8.91
N SER A 85 -2.12 2.87 -8.80
CA SER A 85 -0.94 3.41 -9.50
C SER A 85 0.36 2.84 -8.92
N GLY A 86 0.46 2.68 -7.59
CA GLY A 86 1.61 2.08 -6.94
C GLY A 86 1.88 0.66 -7.40
N LEU A 87 0.85 -0.19 -7.45
CA LEU A 87 0.97 -1.57 -7.93
C LEU A 87 1.31 -1.63 -9.42
N LEU A 88 0.62 -0.85 -10.26
CA LEU A 88 0.84 -0.87 -11.71
C LEU A 88 2.25 -0.39 -12.07
N VAL A 89 2.70 0.73 -11.49
CA VAL A 89 4.03 1.29 -11.75
C VAL A 89 5.12 0.36 -11.26
N SER A 90 4.95 -0.22 -10.06
CA SER A 90 5.95 -1.15 -9.49
C SER A 90 6.03 -2.46 -10.29
N LEU A 91 4.90 -3.03 -10.70
CA LEU A 91 4.85 -4.22 -11.55
C LEU A 91 5.50 -3.95 -12.91
N PHE A 92 5.22 -2.80 -13.50
CA PHE A 92 5.83 -2.39 -14.77
C PHE A 92 7.35 -2.33 -14.66
N PHE A 93 7.91 -1.67 -13.64
CA PHE A 93 9.36 -1.60 -13.46
C PHE A 93 9.95 -2.96 -13.09
N ALA A 94 9.27 -3.78 -12.29
CA ALA A 94 9.73 -5.12 -11.97
C ALA A 94 9.83 -6.00 -13.22
N ALA A 95 8.83 -5.95 -14.09
CA ALA A 95 8.83 -6.66 -15.37
C ALA A 95 9.91 -6.14 -16.34
N LEU A 96 10.12 -4.82 -16.42
CA LEU A 96 11.20 -4.24 -17.22
C LEU A 96 12.58 -4.74 -16.76
N VAL A 97 12.83 -4.69 -15.47
CA VAL A 97 14.12 -5.09 -14.89
C VAL A 97 14.36 -6.60 -15.05
N GLU A 98 13.33 -7.43 -14.92
CA GLU A 98 13.46 -8.88 -15.06
C GLU A 98 13.65 -9.30 -16.52
N TYR A 99 12.88 -8.76 -17.47
CA TYR A 99 12.81 -9.31 -18.83
C TYR A 99 13.60 -8.53 -19.88
N ILE A 100 13.92 -7.25 -19.66
CA ILE A 100 14.40 -6.38 -20.73
C ILE A 100 15.77 -5.78 -20.43
N VAL A 101 16.04 -5.38 -19.19
CA VAL A 101 17.19 -4.55 -18.85
C VAL A 101 18.48 -5.37 -18.62
N ARG A 102 19.55 -5.03 -19.34
CA ARG A 102 20.90 -5.51 -19.03
C ARG A 102 21.48 -4.65 -17.88
N GLY A 103 22.14 -5.31 -16.89
CA GLY A 103 22.67 -4.61 -15.71
C GLY A 103 21.60 -4.37 -14.61
N SER A 104 20.71 -5.31 -14.43
CA SER A 104 19.55 -5.26 -13.52
C SER A 104 19.89 -4.79 -12.10
N ARG A 105 21.08 -5.09 -11.57
CA ARG A 105 21.50 -4.69 -10.20
C ARG A 105 21.49 -3.18 -9.99
N PHE A 106 21.93 -2.38 -10.96
CA PHE A 106 21.90 -0.93 -10.84
C PHE A 106 20.47 -0.39 -10.72
N TYR A 107 19.57 -0.88 -11.59
CA TYR A 107 18.16 -0.48 -11.57
C TYR A 107 17.42 -0.95 -10.33
N GLN A 108 17.74 -2.16 -9.82
CA GLN A 108 17.22 -2.63 -8.54
C GLN A 108 17.61 -1.68 -7.40
N THR A 109 18.88 -1.30 -7.32
CA THR A 109 19.36 -0.34 -6.29
C THR A 109 18.63 1.00 -6.43
N LEU A 110 18.48 1.51 -7.65
CA LEU A 110 17.77 2.78 -7.90
C LEU A 110 16.30 2.71 -7.45
N MET A 111 15.61 1.60 -7.74
CA MET A 111 14.22 1.40 -7.33
C MET A 111 14.06 1.24 -5.81
N LEU A 112 15.10 0.85 -5.09
CA LEU A 112 15.07 0.72 -3.63
C LEU A 112 15.40 2.03 -2.89
N LEU A 113 15.97 3.04 -3.57
CA LEU A 113 16.36 4.31 -2.93
C LEU A 113 15.20 5.02 -2.20
N PRO A 114 13.96 5.09 -2.74
CA PRO A 114 12.87 5.73 -2.03
C PRO A 114 12.56 5.13 -0.65
N TYR A 115 12.82 3.84 -0.48
CA TYR A 115 12.62 3.16 0.81
C TYR A 115 13.59 3.67 1.89
N ALA A 116 14.82 4.01 1.51
CA ALA A 116 15.83 4.49 2.44
C ALA A 116 15.54 5.91 2.99
N VAL A 117 14.67 6.67 2.34
CA VAL A 117 14.32 8.04 2.78
C VAL A 117 13.25 7.97 3.87
N ALA A 118 13.49 8.63 5.03
CA ALA A 118 12.48 8.72 6.08
C ALA A 118 11.20 9.43 5.56
N PRO A 119 9.99 8.98 5.95
CA PRO A 119 8.74 9.56 5.44
C PRO A 119 8.62 11.07 5.64
N ALA A 120 9.02 11.58 6.81
CA ALA A 120 8.99 13.02 7.09
C ALA A 120 9.93 13.82 6.18
N VAL A 121 11.13 13.28 5.90
CA VAL A 121 12.09 13.91 4.98
C VAL A 121 11.54 13.91 3.55
N ALA A 122 10.94 12.80 3.11
CA ALA A 122 10.30 12.71 1.80
C ALA A 122 9.18 13.76 1.65
N ALA A 123 8.33 13.91 2.66
CA ALA A 123 7.25 14.90 2.65
C ALA A 123 7.79 16.32 2.48
N VAL A 124 8.81 16.70 3.27
CA VAL A 124 9.43 18.03 3.18
C VAL A 124 10.06 18.24 1.79
N LEU A 125 10.77 17.24 1.25
CA LEU A 125 11.37 17.34 -0.08
C LEU A 125 10.32 17.57 -1.17
N TRP A 126 9.21 16.82 -1.15
CA TRP A 126 8.15 16.96 -2.15
C TRP A 126 7.42 18.30 -2.03
N ILE A 127 7.10 18.77 -0.82
CA ILE A 127 6.53 20.09 -0.59
C ILE A 127 7.48 21.19 -1.09
N PHE A 128 8.78 21.05 -0.84
CA PHE A 128 9.78 22.03 -1.30
C PHE A 128 9.89 22.05 -2.83
N LEU A 129 9.96 20.90 -3.48
CA LEU A 129 10.07 20.78 -4.95
C LEU A 129 8.85 21.34 -5.68
N PHE A 130 7.64 21.15 -5.09
CA PHE A 130 6.38 21.63 -5.64
C PHE A 130 5.89 22.95 -5.00
N ASN A 131 6.75 23.68 -4.28
CA ASN A 131 6.36 24.94 -3.63
C ASN A 131 5.93 25.98 -4.68
N PRO A 132 4.73 26.58 -4.55
CA PRO A 132 4.27 27.60 -5.50
C PRO A 132 5.26 28.77 -5.59
N GLY A 133 5.69 29.10 -6.81
CA GLY A 133 6.57 30.22 -7.10
C GLY A 133 8.05 30.06 -6.76
N ARG A 134 8.45 29.02 -6.02
CA ARG A 134 9.85 28.77 -5.60
C ARG A 134 10.37 27.36 -5.87
N GLY A 135 9.47 26.41 -6.05
CA GLY A 135 9.84 24.99 -6.26
C GLY A 135 10.44 24.77 -7.64
N LEU A 136 11.43 23.88 -7.73
CA LEU A 136 12.08 23.53 -9.00
C LEU A 136 11.07 22.98 -10.01
N ILE A 137 10.19 22.07 -9.57
CA ILE A 137 9.17 21.47 -10.44
C ILE A 137 8.12 22.51 -10.83
N THR A 138 7.73 23.38 -9.92
CA THR A 138 6.77 24.45 -10.18
C THR A 138 7.31 25.44 -11.22
N HIS A 139 8.58 25.80 -11.11
CA HIS A 139 9.24 26.66 -12.10
C HIS A 139 9.25 26.02 -13.49
N PHE A 140 9.64 24.74 -13.56
CA PHE A 140 9.61 23.98 -14.80
C PHE A 140 8.21 23.88 -15.42
N LEU A 141 7.17 23.64 -14.61
CA LEU A 141 5.79 23.60 -15.08
C LEU A 141 5.31 24.97 -15.62
N ALA A 142 5.76 26.06 -14.99
CA ALA A 142 5.43 27.42 -15.41
C ALA A 142 6.00 27.77 -16.81
N GLU A 143 7.16 27.20 -17.20
CA GLU A 143 7.71 27.35 -18.55
C GLU A 143 6.79 26.76 -19.63
N PHE A 144 5.98 25.75 -19.30
CA PHE A 144 4.96 25.17 -20.16
C PHE A 144 3.59 25.83 -20.01
N GLY A 145 3.51 26.95 -19.28
CA GLY A 145 2.25 27.69 -19.07
C GLY A 145 1.32 27.03 -18.05
N TYR A 146 1.80 26.08 -17.24
CA TYR A 146 0.99 25.43 -16.22
C TYR A 146 1.20 26.08 -14.85
N ASP A 147 0.14 26.70 -14.31
CA ASP A 147 0.15 27.32 -12.98
C ASP A 147 -0.10 26.27 -11.89
N TRP A 148 0.92 26.00 -11.11
CA TRP A 148 0.88 25.05 -10.02
C TRP A 148 0.70 25.75 -8.67
N ASN A 149 -0.40 25.47 -7.99
CA ASN A 149 -0.65 25.94 -6.64
C ASN A 149 -1.47 24.92 -5.82
N HIS A 150 -0.79 23.94 -5.26
CA HIS A 150 -1.42 22.90 -4.44
C HIS A 150 -2.05 23.44 -3.13
N ALA A 151 -1.70 24.63 -2.68
CA ALA A 151 -2.31 25.23 -1.50
C ALA A 151 -3.73 25.79 -1.79
N GLN A 152 -4.02 26.12 -3.04
CA GLN A 152 -5.31 26.68 -3.47
C GLN A 152 -6.13 25.72 -4.34
N ASN A 153 -5.51 24.64 -4.84
CA ASN A 153 -6.17 23.67 -5.71
C ASN A 153 -6.12 22.27 -5.10
N SER A 154 -7.26 21.78 -4.66
CA SER A 154 -7.41 20.47 -4.02
C SER A 154 -7.02 19.30 -4.93
N GLY A 155 -7.24 19.41 -6.24
CA GLY A 155 -6.84 18.40 -7.23
C GLY A 155 -5.32 18.29 -7.34
N GLN A 156 -4.61 19.42 -7.35
CA GLN A 156 -3.15 19.46 -7.36
C GLN A 156 -2.58 18.96 -6.01
N ALA A 157 -3.22 19.30 -4.89
CA ALA A 157 -2.84 18.78 -3.58
C ALA A 157 -2.99 17.24 -3.54
N MET A 158 -4.13 16.72 -4.01
CA MET A 158 -4.36 15.27 -4.10
C MET A 158 -3.31 14.59 -4.99
N PHE A 159 -3.02 15.15 -6.16
CA PHE A 159 -1.97 14.63 -7.04
C PHE A 159 -0.60 14.56 -6.36
N LEU A 160 -0.20 15.64 -5.67
CA LEU A 160 1.10 15.70 -4.98
C LEU A 160 1.22 14.61 -3.91
N VAL A 161 0.18 14.46 -3.08
CA VAL A 161 0.19 13.47 -1.99
C VAL A 161 0.16 12.04 -2.56
N VAL A 162 -0.65 11.78 -3.58
CA VAL A 162 -0.67 10.48 -4.28
C VAL A 162 0.68 10.18 -4.90
N PHE A 163 1.27 11.13 -5.61
CA PHE A 163 2.58 10.96 -6.26
C PHE A 163 3.70 10.66 -5.26
N ALA A 164 3.77 11.42 -4.16
CA ALA A 164 4.74 11.20 -3.09
C ALA A 164 4.56 9.83 -2.42
N SER A 165 3.31 9.42 -2.19
CA SER A 165 2.96 8.13 -1.60
C SER A 165 3.33 6.97 -2.52
N VAL A 166 3.01 7.07 -3.81
CA VAL A 166 3.38 6.07 -4.83
C VAL A 166 4.90 5.96 -4.94
N TRP A 167 5.61 7.11 -5.03
CA TRP A 167 7.07 7.13 -5.09
C TRP A 167 7.69 6.43 -3.87
N LYS A 168 7.14 6.64 -2.69
CA LYS A 168 7.61 5.98 -1.46
C LYS A 168 7.33 4.49 -1.47
N GLN A 169 6.16 4.08 -1.92
CA GLN A 169 5.69 2.69 -1.88
C GLN A 169 6.23 1.84 -3.05
N ILE A 170 6.72 2.48 -4.12
CA ILE A 170 7.24 1.79 -5.31
C ILE A 170 8.33 0.78 -4.96
N SER A 171 9.22 1.12 -4.04
CA SER A 171 10.35 0.27 -3.64
C SER A 171 9.89 -1.05 -3.02
N TYR A 172 8.93 -0.97 -2.10
CA TYR A 172 8.35 -2.13 -1.43
C TYR A 172 7.65 -3.05 -2.44
N ASN A 173 6.76 -2.50 -3.23
CA ASN A 173 6.00 -3.26 -4.23
C ASN A 173 6.92 -3.85 -5.30
N PHE A 174 7.90 -3.07 -5.78
CA PHE A 174 8.91 -3.52 -6.75
C PHE A 174 9.67 -4.75 -6.25
N LEU A 175 10.13 -4.73 -5.00
CA LEU A 175 10.90 -5.84 -4.43
C LEU A 175 10.10 -7.14 -4.45
N PHE A 176 8.85 -7.10 -4.02
CA PHE A 176 7.98 -8.29 -4.00
C PHE A 176 7.61 -8.77 -5.40
N PHE A 177 7.25 -7.87 -6.31
CA PHE A 177 6.97 -8.26 -7.69
C PHE A 177 8.19 -8.82 -8.40
N TYR A 178 9.35 -8.21 -8.21
CA TYR A 178 10.60 -8.66 -8.79
C TYR A 178 10.97 -10.07 -8.29
N ALA A 179 10.91 -10.30 -6.99
CA ALA A 179 11.15 -11.63 -6.41
C ALA A 179 10.13 -12.67 -6.90
N ALA A 180 8.85 -12.29 -7.02
CA ALA A 180 7.83 -13.18 -7.54
C ALA A 180 8.06 -13.53 -9.02
N LEU A 181 8.42 -12.56 -9.85
CA LEU A 181 8.75 -12.81 -11.26
C LEU A 181 9.97 -13.73 -11.42
N GLN A 182 11.00 -13.55 -10.58
CA GLN A 182 12.19 -14.42 -10.57
C GLN A 182 11.89 -15.86 -10.12
N SER A 183 10.85 -16.08 -9.33
CA SER A 183 10.46 -17.41 -8.87
C SER A 183 9.79 -18.26 -9.95
N ILE A 184 9.40 -17.67 -11.07
CA ILE A 184 8.76 -18.39 -12.19
C ILE A 184 9.80 -19.28 -12.88
N PRO A 185 9.54 -20.59 -13.02
CA PRO A 185 10.45 -21.50 -13.74
C PRO A 185 10.63 -21.04 -15.20
N ARG A 186 11.89 -20.84 -15.61
CA ARG A 186 12.23 -20.41 -16.98
C ARG A 186 11.70 -21.37 -18.04
N SER A 187 11.63 -22.66 -17.73
CA SER A 187 11.10 -23.68 -18.63
C SER A 187 9.66 -23.39 -19.10
N LEU A 188 8.81 -22.78 -18.25
CA LEU A 188 7.45 -22.39 -18.64
C LEU A 188 7.45 -21.26 -19.67
N ILE A 189 8.33 -20.28 -19.48
CA ILE A 189 8.46 -19.12 -20.38
C ILE A 189 9.09 -19.57 -21.72
N GLU A 190 10.06 -20.48 -21.68
CA GLU A 190 10.73 -21.03 -22.87
C GLU A 190 9.79 -21.93 -23.68
N ALA A 191 9.03 -22.84 -23.03
CA ALA A 191 8.05 -23.68 -23.70
C ALA A 191 6.99 -22.82 -24.44
N ALA A 192 6.46 -21.80 -23.79
CA ALA A 192 5.52 -20.90 -24.44
C ALA A 192 6.15 -20.08 -25.59
N ALA A 193 7.46 -19.82 -25.53
CA ALA A 193 8.17 -19.19 -26.64
C ALA A 193 8.26 -20.13 -27.86
N ILE A 194 8.51 -21.41 -27.63
CA ILE A 194 8.53 -22.46 -28.67
C ILE A 194 7.13 -22.59 -29.31
N ASP A 195 6.08 -22.49 -28.50
CA ASP A 195 4.67 -22.47 -28.97
C ASP A 195 4.28 -21.17 -29.71
N GLY A 196 5.24 -20.27 -29.96
CA GLY A 196 5.01 -19.02 -30.70
C GLY A 196 4.37 -17.89 -29.90
N ALA A 197 4.29 -18.00 -28.58
CA ALA A 197 3.78 -16.91 -27.74
C ALA A 197 4.77 -15.75 -27.65
N GLY A 198 4.37 -14.54 -28.10
CA GLY A 198 5.17 -13.32 -27.98
C GLY A 198 5.34 -12.87 -26.52
N PRO A 199 6.30 -11.96 -26.24
CA PRO A 199 6.64 -11.53 -24.86
C PRO A 199 5.44 -11.02 -24.05
N ILE A 200 4.62 -10.17 -24.64
CA ILE A 200 3.42 -9.60 -24.00
C ILE A 200 2.42 -10.70 -23.65
N ARG A 201 2.19 -11.65 -24.58
CA ARG A 201 1.28 -12.76 -24.34
C ARG A 201 1.78 -13.68 -23.22
N ARG A 202 3.08 -13.94 -23.15
CA ARG A 202 3.71 -14.72 -22.05
C ARG A 202 3.56 -13.99 -20.71
N PHE A 203 3.75 -12.68 -20.69
CA PHE A 203 3.56 -11.91 -19.46
C PHE A 203 2.14 -12.00 -18.95
N PHE A 204 1.13 -11.67 -19.76
CA PHE A 204 -0.26 -11.64 -19.30
C PHE A 204 -0.91 -13.03 -19.12
N LYS A 205 -0.49 -14.04 -19.87
CA LYS A 205 -1.09 -15.38 -19.82
C LYS A 205 -0.37 -16.35 -18.88
N ILE A 206 0.90 -16.10 -18.55
CA ILE A 206 1.70 -17.01 -17.73
C ILE A 206 2.22 -16.29 -16.50
N ALA A 207 3.03 -15.23 -16.67
CA ALA A 207 3.69 -14.60 -15.55
C ALA A 207 2.68 -13.95 -14.58
N LEU A 208 1.79 -13.11 -15.06
CA LEU A 208 0.82 -12.39 -14.24
C LEU A 208 -0.11 -13.32 -13.44
N PRO A 209 -0.70 -14.40 -13.99
CA PRO A 209 -1.47 -15.35 -13.20
C PRO A 209 -0.65 -16.09 -12.14
N LEU A 210 0.61 -16.42 -12.41
CA LEU A 210 1.46 -17.11 -11.46
C LEU A 210 1.85 -16.25 -10.27
N ILE A 211 1.99 -14.93 -10.46
CA ILE A 211 2.25 -13.99 -9.37
C ILE A 211 0.99 -13.42 -8.73
N ALA A 212 -0.20 -13.86 -9.12
CA ALA A 212 -1.48 -13.36 -8.59
C ALA A 212 -1.57 -13.43 -7.04
N PRO A 213 -1.08 -14.47 -6.34
CA PRO A 213 -1.08 -14.48 -4.88
C PRO A 213 -0.27 -13.34 -4.27
N VAL A 214 0.89 -13.01 -4.86
CA VAL A 214 1.73 -11.88 -4.42
C VAL A 214 1.05 -10.55 -4.75
N SER A 215 0.41 -10.45 -5.91
CA SER A 215 -0.36 -9.26 -6.30
C SER A 215 -1.52 -9.00 -5.33
N PHE A 216 -2.23 -10.04 -4.91
CA PHE A 216 -3.30 -9.94 -3.91
C PHE A 216 -2.76 -9.52 -2.54
N PHE A 217 -1.67 -10.13 -2.08
CA PHE A 217 -1.00 -9.74 -0.85
C PHE A 217 -0.61 -8.25 -0.87
N LEU A 218 0.03 -7.80 -1.94
CA LEU A 218 0.42 -6.40 -2.11
C LEU A 218 -0.79 -5.47 -2.18
N LEU A 219 -1.90 -5.89 -2.82
CA LEU A 219 -3.14 -5.12 -2.84
C LEU A 219 -3.65 -4.86 -1.42
N VAL A 220 -3.73 -5.90 -0.58
CA VAL A 220 -4.18 -5.77 0.80
C VAL A 220 -3.25 -4.86 1.61
N VAL A 221 -1.92 -5.07 1.50
CA VAL A 221 -0.93 -4.26 2.22
C VAL A 221 -0.99 -2.79 1.80
N ASN A 222 -1.11 -2.51 0.49
CA ASN A 222 -1.20 -1.13 0.01
C ASN A 222 -2.51 -0.45 0.41
N LEU A 223 -3.64 -1.17 0.43
CA LEU A 223 -4.90 -0.63 0.95
C LEU A 223 -4.76 -0.25 2.43
N VAL A 224 -4.23 -1.16 3.25
CA VAL A 224 -4.00 -0.87 4.68
C VAL A 224 -3.07 0.34 4.83
N TYR A 225 -1.95 0.39 4.10
CA TYR A 225 -1.01 1.52 4.15
C TYR A 225 -1.62 2.85 3.72
N ALA A 226 -2.55 2.84 2.76
CA ALA A 226 -3.19 4.06 2.27
C ALA A 226 -4.34 4.55 3.16
N PHE A 227 -4.87 3.70 4.05
CA PHE A 227 -5.90 4.08 5.02
C PHE A 227 -5.32 4.54 6.36
N PHE A 228 -4.14 4.08 6.75
CA PHE A 228 -3.46 4.33 8.02
C PHE A 228 -2.09 4.97 7.83
#